data_88bcd659b855f05ff23ed90cedbbb300
#
_entry.id   88bcd659b855f05ff23ed90cedbbb300
#
_cell.length_a   1.000
_cell.length_b   1.000
_cell.length_c   1.000
_cell.angle_alpha   90.00
_cell.angle_beta   90.00
_cell.angle_gamma   90.00
#
_symmetry.space_group_name_H-M   'P 1'
#
loop_
_entity.id
_entity.type
_entity.pdbx_description
1 polymer ?
#
loop_
_entity_poly.entity_id
_entity_poly.type
_entity_poly.pdbx_seq_one_letter_code
_entity_poly.pdbx_strand_id
1 'polypeptide(L)'
;MEDLLHQEQTWKAGEPSISGRQWKQRYRQYRRMKPDTARYRLGYALFLAKIPDEVHQICCSPAEILQQMQEQNRASAEMALVTERYMQIRYGMMTPEVPDFDTMDLLLKQMAHNG
;
A
#
# COMPACT_ATOMS: atom_id res chain seq x y z
N MET A 1 -10.22 20.13 15.63
CA MET A 1 -11.25 19.10 15.52
C MET A 1 -11.36 18.53 14.13
N GLU A 2 -11.31 19.37 13.12
CA GLU A 2 -11.32 18.89 11.74
C GLU A 2 -10.12 18.01 11.42
N ASP A 3 -8.99 18.28 12.06
CA ASP A 3 -7.78 17.51 11.86
C ASP A 3 -7.96 16.04 12.24
N LEU A 4 -8.78 15.78 13.26
CA LEU A 4 -9.06 14.39 13.64
C LEU A 4 -9.82 13.65 12.57
N LEU A 5 -10.77 14.33 11.91
CA LEU A 5 -11.54 13.74 10.83
C LEU A 5 -10.64 13.44 9.63
N HIS A 6 -9.71 14.33 9.33
CA HIS A 6 -8.74 14.11 8.27
C HIS A 6 -7.86 12.90 8.56
N GLN A 7 -7.42 12.75 9.81
CA GLN A 7 -6.58 11.63 10.20
C GLN A 7 -7.29 10.30 10.05
N GLU A 8 -8.60 10.27 10.25
CA GLU A 8 -9.39 9.06 10.07
C GLU A 8 -9.49 8.63 8.61
N GLN A 9 -9.29 9.57 7.68
CA GLN A 9 -9.41 9.30 6.25
C GLN A 9 -8.09 8.92 5.59
N THR A 10 -6.99 8.88 6.36
CA THR A 10 -5.70 8.51 5.83
C THR A 10 -5.13 7.34 6.60
N TRP A 11 -4.35 6.52 5.90
CA TRP A 11 -3.60 5.46 6.54
C TRP A 11 -2.45 6.05 7.34
N LYS A 12 -1.92 5.27 8.29
CA LYS A 12 -0.78 5.72 9.12
C LYS A 12 0.48 6.00 8.31
N ALA A 13 0.56 5.46 7.10
CA ALA A 13 1.65 5.76 6.17
C ALA A 13 1.47 7.08 5.43
N GLY A 14 0.37 7.82 5.69
CA GLY A 14 0.10 9.09 5.06
C GLY A 14 -0.61 8.98 3.70
N GLU A 15 -0.97 7.79 3.27
CA GLU A 15 -1.69 7.60 2.03
C GLU A 15 -3.20 7.63 2.27
N PRO A 16 -3.99 8.04 1.27
CA PRO A 16 -5.45 8.07 1.43
C PRO A 16 -6.01 6.67 1.61
N SER A 17 -7.01 6.56 2.48
CA SER A 17 -7.73 5.32 2.71
C SER A 17 -8.64 5.04 1.52
N ILE A 18 -8.62 3.80 1.02
CA ILE A 18 -9.44 3.39 -0.13
C ILE A 18 -10.47 2.38 0.33
N SER A 19 -11.76 2.68 0.11
CA SER A 19 -12.83 1.77 0.49
C SER A 19 -12.90 0.57 -0.47
N GLY A 20 -13.52 -0.52 0.01
CA GLY A 20 -13.73 -1.69 -0.83
C GLY A 20 -14.51 -1.40 -2.10
N ARG A 21 -15.46 -0.44 -2.03
CA ARG A 21 -16.24 -0.04 -3.19
C ARG A 21 -15.41 0.65 -4.26
N GLN A 22 -14.38 1.37 -3.84
CA GLN A 22 -13.54 2.16 -4.74
C GLN A 22 -12.32 1.39 -5.24
N TRP A 23 -12.06 0.22 -4.68
CA TRP A 23 -10.80 -0.48 -4.92
C TRP A 23 -10.57 -0.79 -6.40
N LYS A 24 -11.57 -1.36 -7.08
CA LYS A 24 -11.43 -1.70 -8.50
C LYS A 24 -11.25 -0.45 -9.36
N GLN A 25 -11.99 0.61 -9.07
CA GLN A 25 -11.88 1.86 -9.80
C GLN A 25 -10.49 2.47 -9.63
N ARG A 26 -9.99 2.49 -8.40
CA ARG A 26 -8.66 3.00 -8.10
C ARG A 26 -7.57 2.14 -8.71
N TYR A 27 -7.77 0.83 -8.76
CA TYR A 27 -6.82 -0.07 -9.40
C TYR A 27 -6.73 0.21 -10.91
N ARG A 28 -7.86 0.47 -11.56
CA ARG A 28 -7.85 0.87 -12.97
C ARG A 28 -7.12 2.18 -13.18
N GLN A 29 -7.33 3.14 -12.29
CA GLN A 29 -6.62 4.42 -12.30
C GLN A 29 -5.11 4.19 -12.19
N TYR A 30 -4.70 3.36 -11.23
CA TYR A 30 -3.30 3.00 -11.04
C TYR A 30 -2.67 2.47 -12.33
N ARG A 31 -3.37 1.60 -13.02
CA ARG A 31 -2.85 0.98 -14.25
C ARG A 31 -2.70 1.98 -15.41
N ARG A 32 -3.41 3.08 -15.37
CA ARG A 32 -3.37 4.12 -16.42
C ARG A 32 -2.39 5.25 -16.11
N MET A 33 -1.89 5.30 -14.91
CA MET A 33 -1.00 6.40 -14.50
C MET A 33 0.40 6.19 -15.04
N LYS A 34 1.12 7.31 -15.19
CA LYS A 34 2.54 7.27 -15.53
C LYS A 34 3.30 6.54 -14.43
N PRO A 35 4.39 5.82 -14.77
CA PRO A 35 5.18 5.09 -13.78
C PRO A 35 6.06 6.04 -12.97
N ASP A 36 5.45 6.80 -12.08
CA ASP A 36 6.13 7.78 -11.23
C ASP A 36 5.80 7.53 -9.76
N THR A 37 6.29 8.43 -8.90
CA THR A 37 6.08 8.34 -7.45
C THR A 37 4.60 8.31 -7.08
N ALA A 38 3.78 9.11 -7.75
CA ALA A 38 2.35 9.16 -7.44
C ALA A 38 1.67 7.82 -7.71
N ARG A 39 2.04 7.16 -8.82
CA ARG A 39 1.50 5.84 -9.14
C ARG A 39 1.92 4.81 -8.10
N TYR A 40 3.19 4.83 -7.69
CA TYR A 40 3.67 3.87 -6.70
C TYR A 40 2.97 4.04 -5.36
N ARG A 41 2.74 5.30 -4.96
CA ARG A 41 2.03 5.60 -3.71
C ARG A 41 0.57 5.14 -3.77
N LEU A 42 -0.10 5.31 -4.91
CA LEU A 42 -1.45 4.78 -5.08
C LEU A 42 -1.45 3.25 -4.99
N GLY A 43 -0.45 2.61 -5.60
CA GLY A 43 -0.30 1.15 -5.49
C GLY A 43 -0.18 0.70 -4.05
N TYR A 44 0.62 1.41 -3.26
CA TYR A 44 0.77 1.07 -1.85
C TYR A 44 -0.55 1.28 -1.07
N ALA A 45 -1.29 2.34 -1.39
CA ALA A 45 -2.61 2.57 -0.78
C ALA A 45 -3.59 1.44 -1.11
N LEU A 46 -3.55 0.94 -2.34
CA LEU A 46 -4.36 -0.21 -2.75
C LEU A 46 -3.99 -1.47 -1.96
N PHE A 47 -2.70 -1.68 -1.74
CA PHE A 47 -2.23 -2.78 -0.89
C PHE A 47 -2.74 -2.62 0.54
N LEU A 48 -2.61 -1.44 1.13
CA LEU A 48 -3.07 -1.18 2.49
C LEU A 48 -4.57 -1.44 2.64
N ALA A 49 -5.35 -1.14 1.60
CA ALA A 49 -6.79 -1.35 1.64
C ALA A 49 -7.19 -2.82 1.80
N LYS A 50 -6.29 -3.73 1.45
CA LYS A 50 -6.52 -5.18 1.58
C LYS A 50 -5.94 -5.77 2.85
N ILE A 51 -5.25 -4.98 3.65
CA ILE A 51 -4.71 -5.44 4.94
C ILE A 51 -5.85 -5.49 5.96
N PRO A 52 -5.94 -6.55 6.78
CA PRO A 52 -7.02 -6.66 7.77
C PRO A 52 -7.06 -5.49 8.74
N ASP A 53 -8.27 -5.10 9.14
CA ASP A 53 -8.47 -3.97 10.04
C ASP A 53 -7.74 -4.14 11.37
N GLU A 54 -7.70 -5.36 11.91
CA GLU A 54 -7.02 -5.61 13.17
C GLU A 54 -5.52 -5.30 13.08
N VAL A 55 -4.91 -5.49 11.91
CA VAL A 55 -3.51 -5.12 11.70
C VAL A 55 -3.36 -3.61 11.68
N HIS A 56 -4.27 -2.91 11.02
CA HIS A 56 -4.24 -1.43 10.99
C HIS A 56 -4.40 -0.84 12.39
N GLN A 57 -5.17 -1.47 13.25
CA GLN A 57 -5.43 -0.95 14.59
C GLN A 57 -4.20 -0.99 15.49
N ILE A 58 -3.31 -1.95 15.28
CA ILE A 58 -2.17 -2.15 16.18
C ILE A 58 -0.84 -1.67 15.58
N CYS A 59 -0.80 -1.38 14.28
CA CYS A 59 0.44 -1.01 13.61
C CYS A 59 0.48 0.48 13.34
N CYS A 60 1.66 1.09 13.50
CA CYS A 60 1.86 2.54 13.33
C CYS A 60 2.68 2.90 12.09
N SER A 61 3.28 1.91 11.42
CA SER A 61 4.16 2.17 10.27
C SER A 61 4.09 1.04 9.27
N PRO A 62 4.54 1.28 8.02
CA PRO A 62 4.64 0.22 7.02
C PRO A 62 5.48 -0.97 7.48
N ALA A 63 6.60 -0.71 8.17
CA ALA A 63 7.46 -1.78 8.67
C ALA A 63 6.74 -2.66 9.68
N GLU A 64 5.94 -2.06 10.55
CA GLU A 64 5.17 -2.82 11.55
C GLU A 64 4.09 -3.67 10.88
N ILE A 65 3.44 -3.13 9.84
CA ILE A 65 2.44 -3.88 9.08
C ILE A 65 3.07 -5.13 8.46
N LEU A 66 4.23 -4.95 7.81
CA LEU A 66 4.95 -6.07 7.23
C LEU A 66 5.33 -7.11 8.28
N GLN A 67 5.87 -6.66 9.40
CA GLN A 67 6.26 -7.55 10.49
C GLN A 67 5.07 -8.35 11.00
N GLN A 68 3.92 -7.69 11.20
CA GLN A 68 2.72 -8.36 11.68
C GLN A 68 2.23 -9.41 10.70
N MET A 69 2.25 -9.09 9.40
CA MET A 69 1.86 -10.04 8.37
C MET A 69 2.82 -11.24 8.33
N GLN A 70 4.12 -11.00 8.54
CA GLN A 70 5.11 -12.08 8.59
C GLN A 70 4.87 -12.99 9.79
N GLU A 71 4.56 -12.41 10.95
CA GLU A 71 4.28 -13.19 12.16
C GLU A 71 3.05 -14.06 12.01
N GLN A 72 2.09 -13.62 11.20
CA GLN A 72 0.86 -14.39 10.94
C GLN A 72 1.00 -15.34 9.76
N ASN A 73 2.21 -15.47 9.19
CA ASN A 73 2.48 -16.27 8.00
C ASN A 73 1.62 -15.86 6.79
N ARG A 74 1.36 -14.57 6.66
CA ARG A 74 0.52 -14.00 5.60
C ARG A 74 1.29 -13.08 4.68
N ALA A 75 2.61 -12.93 4.88
CA ALA A 75 3.43 -12.07 4.04
C ALA A 75 4.04 -12.85 2.88
N SER A 76 4.03 -12.24 1.69
CA SER A 76 4.74 -12.76 0.53
C SER A 76 6.07 -12.04 0.35
N ALA A 77 6.93 -12.58 -0.51
CA ALA A 77 8.19 -11.92 -0.85
C ALA A 77 7.93 -10.56 -1.50
N GLU A 78 6.90 -10.47 -2.36
CA GLU A 78 6.50 -9.22 -3.00
C GLU A 78 6.09 -8.17 -1.96
N MET A 79 5.39 -8.58 -0.93
CA MET A 79 4.96 -7.68 0.14
C MET A 79 6.17 -7.04 0.83
N ALA A 80 7.19 -7.82 1.11
CA ALA A 80 8.42 -7.32 1.73
C ALA A 80 9.14 -6.33 0.82
N LEU A 81 9.27 -6.66 -0.47
CA LEU A 81 9.94 -5.78 -1.43
C LEU A 81 9.18 -4.48 -1.61
N VAL A 82 7.86 -4.55 -1.76
CA VAL A 82 7.03 -3.36 -1.93
C VAL A 82 7.13 -2.45 -0.71
N THR A 83 7.09 -3.02 0.48
CA THR A 83 7.18 -2.23 1.72
C THR A 83 8.51 -1.49 1.80
N GLU A 84 9.61 -2.19 1.54
CA GLU A 84 10.94 -1.57 1.57
C GLU A 84 11.07 -0.46 0.54
N ARG A 85 10.66 -0.73 -0.70
CA ARG A 85 10.73 0.28 -1.77
C ARG A 85 9.83 1.47 -1.49
N TYR A 86 8.63 1.22 -0.99
CA TYR A 86 7.71 2.30 -0.65
C TYR A 86 8.33 3.25 0.37
N MET A 87 8.98 2.72 1.39
CA MET A 87 9.61 3.56 2.40
C MET A 87 10.72 4.42 1.82
N GLN A 88 11.55 3.85 0.94
CA GLN A 88 12.62 4.59 0.28
C GLN A 88 12.07 5.67 -0.65
N ILE A 89 11.02 5.36 -1.39
CA ILE A 89 10.38 6.31 -2.31
C ILE A 89 9.67 7.41 -1.52
N ARG A 90 8.94 7.03 -0.49
CA ARG A 90 8.18 7.96 0.35
C ARG A 90 9.06 9.02 0.98
N TYR A 91 10.26 8.64 1.41
CA TYR A 91 11.19 9.58 2.05
C TYR A 91 12.15 10.24 1.08
N GLY A 92 11.88 10.12 -0.23
CA GLY A 92 12.66 10.83 -1.25
C GLY A 92 14.06 10.30 -1.50
N MET A 93 14.35 9.08 -1.05
CA MET A 93 15.68 8.49 -1.22
C MET A 93 15.87 7.90 -2.60
N MET A 94 14.77 7.63 -3.31
CA MET A 94 14.83 7.10 -4.67
C MET A 94 13.51 7.33 -5.39
N THR A 95 13.54 7.19 -6.71
CA THR A 95 12.33 7.21 -7.53
C THR A 95 12.03 5.78 -7.98
N PRO A 96 10.74 5.44 -8.19
CA PRO A 96 10.40 4.08 -8.62
C PRO A 96 10.85 3.81 -10.05
N GLU A 97 11.26 2.58 -10.29
CA GLU A 97 11.70 2.09 -11.59
C GLU A 97 10.77 1.00 -12.09
N VAL A 98 10.95 0.55 -13.35
CA VAL A 98 10.09 -0.47 -13.95
C VAL A 98 9.99 -1.73 -13.10
N PRO A 99 11.10 -2.32 -12.57
CA PRO A 99 10.99 -3.50 -11.73
C PRO A 99 10.15 -3.30 -10.47
N ASP A 100 10.13 -2.07 -9.94
CA ASP A 100 9.33 -1.76 -8.75
C ASP A 100 7.84 -1.90 -9.06
N PHE A 101 7.43 -1.44 -10.26
CA PHE A 101 6.03 -1.58 -10.68
C PHE A 101 5.67 -3.01 -11.01
N ASP A 102 6.60 -3.78 -11.56
CA ASP A 102 6.36 -5.21 -11.82
C ASP A 102 6.05 -5.93 -10.51
N THR A 103 6.81 -5.65 -9.46
CA THR A 103 6.59 -6.24 -8.14
C THR A 103 5.26 -5.76 -7.54
N MET A 104 4.98 -4.47 -7.66
CA MET A 104 3.71 -3.90 -7.17
C MET A 104 2.52 -4.53 -7.89
N ASP A 105 2.59 -4.67 -9.22
CA ASP A 105 1.52 -5.25 -10.01
C ASP A 105 1.26 -6.71 -9.58
N LEU A 106 2.32 -7.46 -9.33
CA LEU A 106 2.19 -8.84 -8.89
C LEU A 106 1.53 -8.91 -7.52
N LEU A 107 1.94 -8.05 -6.59
CA LEU A 107 1.34 -7.99 -5.26
C LEU A 107 -0.14 -7.63 -5.35
N LEU A 108 -0.51 -6.63 -6.15
CA LEU A 108 -1.91 -6.21 -6.26
C LEU A 108 -2.78 -7.29 -6.88
N LYS A 109 -2.25 -8.06 -7.82
CA LYS A 109 -2.97 -9.21 -8.37
C LYS A 109 -3.22 -10.27 -7.30
N GLN A 110 -2.23 -10.55 -6.48
CA GLN A 110 -2.39 -11.49 -5.36
C GLN A 110 -3.47 -11.03 -4.40
N MET A 111 -3.45 -9.74 -4.05
CA MET A 111 -4.42 -9.18 -3.12
C MET A 111 -5.83 -9.15 -3.71
N ALA A 112 -5.97 -8.87 -4.98
CA ALA A 112 -7.27 -8.86 -5.66
C ALA A 112 -7.90 -10.25 -5.66
N HIS A 113 -7.10 -11.30 -5.84
CA HIS A 113 -7.61 -12.68 -5.82
C HIS A 113 -8.05 -13.11 -4.43
N ASN A 114 -7.39 -12.62 -3.41
CA ASN A 114 -7.66 -13.03 -2.03
C ASN A 114 -8.73 -12.19 -1.37
N GLY A 115 -9.18 -11.16 -2.04
CA GLY A 115 -10.21 -10.28 -1.52
C GLY A 115 -11.51 -10.45 -2.22
#